data_0466545fe64436ceb78483d0bdd6a2a5
#
_entry.id   0466545fe64436ceb78483d0bdd6a2a5
#
_cell.length_a   1.000
_cell.length_b   1.000
_cell.length_c   1.000
_cell.angle_alpha   90.00
_cell.angle_beta   90.00
_cell.angle_gamma   90.00
#
_symmetry.space_group_name_H-M   'P 1'
#
loop_
_entity.id
_entity.type
_entity.pdbx_description
1 polymer ?
#
loop_
_entity_poly.entity_id
_entity_poly.type
_entity_poly.pdbx_seq_one_letter_code
_entity_poly.pdbx_strand_id
1 'polypeptide(L)'
;MRQLSNVLSHRKAVGIALTIGVLLGVMFFSLAFYENNRINQQETIKATEHFVVLDNKLNTLVYTNIHLLQGFMAYIQTNDELYDENIYRFLDVLLSSQYEMINNVGILKDTTIIWNYPYEANIASIGVDLATVDAQKEVILKVKNERITLFQGPIDMVQGGKGFIIRHPVIESDGTYWGQVSVVLKHDEFLAEITKYEKELNIKAVILSEGSVIYGDPAQLDK
;
A
#
# COMPACT_ATOMS: atom_id res chain seq x y z
N MET A 1 20.70 37.64 -74.39
CA MET A 1 21.21 37.81 -73.00
C MET A 1 20.17 38.05 -71.91
N ARG A 2 19.09 38.83 -72.16
CA ARG A 2 18.03 39.10 -71.13
C ARG A 2 17.23 37.85 -70.66
N GLN A 3 16.95 36.87 -71.53
CA GLN A 3 16.20 35.66 -71.19
C GLN A 3 16.98 34.72 -70.25
N LEU A 4 18.30 34.57 -70.41
CA LEU A 4 19.16 33.74 -69.55
C LEU A 4 19.29 34.32 -68.14
N SER A 5 19.32 35.65 -67.98
CA SER A 5 19.38 36.31 -66.67
C SER A 5 18.09 36.12 -65.90
N ASN A 6 16.94 36.12 -66.51
CA ASN A 6 15.63 35.88 -65.88
C ASN A 6 15.47 34.42 -65.40
N VAL A 7 15.94 33.45 -66.21
CA VAL A 7 15.90 32.02 -65.80
C VAL A 7 16.81 31.73 -64.66
N LEU A 8 18.01 32.33 -64.58
CA LEU A 8 18.96 32.19 -63.45
C LEU A 8 18.42 32.89 -62.21
N SER A 9 17.75 34.03 -62.32
CA SER A 9 17.10 34.72 -61.18
C SER A 9 15.95 33.89 -60.62
N HIS A 10 15.13 33.28 -61.46
CA HIS A 10 14.00 32.42 -61.04
C HIS A 10 14.50 31.16 -60.30
N ARG A 11 15.54 30.48 -60.79
CA ARG A 11 16.12 29.33 -60.15
C ARG A 11 16.69 29.66 -58.78
N LYS A 12 17.34 30.82 -58.62
CA LYS A 12 17.84 31.31 -57.32
C LYS A 12 16.68 31.59 -56.34
N ALA A 13 15.62 32.25 -56.80
CA ALA A 13 14.45 32.53 -55.98
C ALA A 13 13.74 31.25 -55.50
N VAL A 14 13.59 30.25 -56.39
CA VAL A 14 13.04 28.93 -56.03
C VAL A 14 13.93 28.20 -55.02
N GLY A 15 15.27 28.26 -55.19
CA GLY A 15 16.22 27.69 -54.24
C GLY A 15 16.10 28.31 -52.85
N ILE A 16 16.03 29.65 -52.79
CA ILE A 16 15.84 30.37 -51.49
C ILE A 16 14.50 29.99 -50.83
N ALA A 17 13.41 29.96 -51.64
CA ALA A 17 12.10 29.57 -51.08
C ALA A 17 12.09 28.15 -50.54
N LEU A 18 12.73 27.20 -51.23
CA LEU A 18 12.89 25.82 -50.71
C LEU A 18 13.71 25.75 -49.43
N THR A 19 14.81 26.49 -49.36
CA THR A 19 15.65 26.57 -48.17
C THR A 19 14.88 27.12 -46.97
N ILE A 20 14.14 28.21 -47.15
CA ILE A 20 13.28 28.79 -46.10
C ILE A 20 12.19 27.78 -45.70
N GLY A 21 11.55 27.10 -46.65
CA GLY A 21 10.54 26.08 -46.39
C GLY A 21 11.09 24.93 -45.54
N VAL A 22 12.31 24.45 -45.87
CA VAL A 22 12.96 23.40 -45.08
C VAL A 22 13.33 23.90 -43.67
N LEU A 23 13.85 25.11 -43.53
CA LEU A 23 14.16 25.70 -42.22
C LEU A 23 12.92 25.86 -41.34
N LEU A 24 11.83 26.35 -41.91
CA LEU A 24 10.55 26.46 -41.21
C LEU A 24 10.02 25.07 -40.81
N GLY A 25 10.10 24.09 -41.71
CA GLY A 25 9.71 22.70 -41.42
C GLY A 25 10.51 22.09 -40.24
N VAL A 26 11.83 22.26 -40.24
CA VAL A 26 12.69 21.82 -39.13
C VAL A 26 12.35 22.54 -37.82
N MET A 27 12.09 23.85 -37.92
CA MET A 27 11.71 24.64 -36.72
C MET A 27 10.36 24.15 -36.17
N PHE A 28 9.34 23.96 -36.95
CA PHE A 28 8.04 23.44 -36.51
C PHE A 28 8.16 22.02 -35.94
N PHE A 29 8.92 21.15 -36.58
CA PHE A 29 9.17 19.80 -36.11
C PHE A 29 9.88 19.82 -34.75
N SER A 30 10.90 20.66 -34.57
CA SER A 30 11.62 20.81 -33.31
C SER A 30 10.72 21.33 -32.21
N LEU A 31 9.85 22.29 -32.50
CA LEU A 31 8.88 22.81 -31.52
C LEU A 31 7.87 21.74 -31.11
N ALA A 32 7.32 21.00 -32.08
CA ALA A 32 6.37 19.91 -31.81
C ALA A 32 7.02 18.80 -30.98
N PHE A 33 8.27 18.44 -31.29
CA PHE A 33 9.04 17.45 -30.56
C PHE A 33 9.31 17.92 -29.12
N TYR A 34 9.72 19.18 -28.96
CA TYR A 34 9.95 19.78 -27.63
C TYR A 34 8.67 19.80 -26.79
N GLU A 35 7.55 20.22 -27.39
CA GLU A 35 6.27 20.28 -26.66
C GLU A 35 5.77 18.88 -26.26
N ASN A 36 5.89 17.89 -27.14
CA ASN A 36 5.55 16.51 -26.83
C ASN A 36 6.39 15.94 -25.66
N ASN A 37 7.71 16.21 -25.69
CA ASN A 37 8.57 15.80 -24.57
C ASN A 37 8.21 16.50 -23.25
N ARG A 38 7.84 17.76 -23.32
CA ARG A 38 7.39 18.52 -22.13
C ARG A 38 6.10 17.95 -21.56
N ILE A 39 5.14 17.59 -22.39
CA ILE A 39 3.88 16.97 -21.96
C ILE A 39 4.17 15.62 -21.32
N ASN A 40 4.96 14.75 -21.96
CA ASN A 40 5.31 13.44 -21.40
C ASN A 40 6.03 13.56 -20.04
N GLN A 41 6.95 14.53 -19.88
CA GLN A 41 7.61 14.79 -18.61
C GLN A 41 6.62 15.26 -17.54
N GLN A 42 5.68 16.14 -17.87
CA GLN A 42 4.66 16.59 -16.92
C GLN A 42 3.72 15.46 -16.49
N GLU A 43 3.33 14.58 -17.41
CA GLU A 43 2.52 13.40 -17.08
C GLU A 43 3.28 12.44 -16.16
N THR A 44 4.56 12.19 -16.42
CA THR A 44 5.40 11.36 -15.55
C THR A 44 5.55 11.96 -14.15
N ILE A 45 5.78 13.27 -14.05
CA ILE A 45 5.87 13.96 -12.75
C ILE A 45 4.55 13.82 -11.99
N LYS A 46 3.40 14.09 -12.61
CA LYS A 46 2.09 13.93 -11.98
C LYS A 46 1.82 12.51 -11.52
N ALA A 47 2.13 11.51 -12.35
CA ALA A 47 1.99 10.11 -11.99
C ALA A 47 2.85 9.76 -10.77
N THR A 48 4.09 10.26 -10.72
CA THR A 48 4.99 10.06 -9.58
C THR A 48 4.46 10.76 -8.31
N GLU A 49 3.96 11.99 -8.42
CA GLU A 49 3.34 12.70 -7.30
C GLU A 49 2.13 11.93 -6.75
N HIS A 50 1.24 11.46 -7.61
CA HIS A 50 0.08 10.67 -7.20
C HIS A 50 0.49 9.35 -6.54
N PHE A 51 1.51 8.67 -7.08
CA PHE A 51 2.06 7.45 -6.49
C PHE A 51 2.58 7.72 -5.07
N VAL A 52 3.40 8.75 -4.88
CA VAL A 52 3.94 9.12 -3.57
C VAL A 52 2.83 9.46 -2.57
N VAL A 53 1.79 10.17 -3.01
CA VAL A 53 0.64 10.50 -2.15
C VAL A 53 -0.12 9.23 -1.77
N LEU A 54 -0.40 8.33 -2.71
CA LEU A 54 -1.07 7.06 -2.43
C LEU A 54 -0.24 6.18 -1.49
N ASP A 55 1.06 6.04 -1.76
CA ASP A 55 1.98 5.28 -0.91
C ASP A 55 2.00 5.82 0.53
N ASN A 56 2.11 7.14 0.69
CA ASN A 56 2.06 7.78 2.01
C ASN A 56 0.71 7.55 2.72
N LYS A 57 -0.41 7.60 2.01
CA LYS A 57 -1.74 7.32 2.59
C LYS A 57 -1.84 5.87 3.07
N LEU A 58 -1.40 4.91 2.26
CA LEU A 58 -1.39 3.49 2.62
C LEU A 58 -0.45 3.20 3.79
N ASN A 59 0.75 3.76 3.75
CA ASN A 59 1.70 3.67 4.85
C ASN A 59 1.12 4.25 6.15
N THR A 60 0.49 5.43 6.09
CA THR A 60 -0.17 6.04 7.25
C THR A 60 -1.24 5.11 7.82
N LEU A 61 -2.06 4.51 6.95
CA LEU A 61 -3.10 3.57 7.36
C LEU A 61 -2.52 2.37 8.12
N VAL A 62 -1.42 1.79 7.61
CA VAL A 62 -0.73 0.66 8.25
C VAL A 62 -0.03 1.09 9.54
N TYR A 63 0.74 2.19 9.51
CA TYR A 63 1.49 2.67 10.68
C TYR A 63 0.60 3.10 11.83
N THR A 64 -0.57 3.68 11.56
CA THR A 64 -1.54 4.00 12.61
C THR A 64 -1.94 2.75 13.39
N ASN A 65 -2.16 1.63 12.70
CA ASN A 65 -2.48 0.37 13.35
C ASN A 65 -1.28 -0.27 14.07
N ILE A 66 -0.05 -0.06 13.58
CA ILE A 66 1.17 -0.47 14.27
C ILE A 66 1.33 0.30 15.60
N HIS A 67 1.12 1.62 15.61
CA HIS A 67 1.19 2.42 16.84
C HIS A 67 0.11 2.01 17.85
N LEU A 68 -1.07 1.66 17.37
CA LEU A 68 -2.13 1.11 18.21
C LEU A 68 -1.68 -0.21 18.89
N LEU A 69 -1.05 -1.12 18.14
CA LEU A 69 -0.46 -2.35 18.70
C LEU A 69 0.63 -2.05 19.72
N GLN A 70 1.48 -1.06 19.49
CA GLN A 70 2.53 -0.67 20.45
C GLN A 70 1.94 -0.16 21.75
N GLY A 71 0.86 0.62 21.70
CA GLY A 71 0.12 1.05 22.90
C GLY A 71 -0.49 -0.15 23.65
N PHE A 72 -1.05 -1.10 22.92
CA PHE A 72 -1.60 -2.31 23.49
C PHE A 72 -0.51 -3.23 24.10
N MET A 73 0.64 -3.34 23.46
CA MET A 73 1.79 -4.05 24.02
C MET A 73 2.27 -3.46 25.34
N ALA A 74 2.38 -2.13 25.42
CA ALA A 74 2.77 -1.47 26.66
C ALA A 74 1.78 -1.81 27.79
N TYR A 75 0.48 -1.89 27.47
CA TYR A 75 -0.53 -2.34 28.42
C TYR A 75 -0.28 -3.79 28.87
N ILE A 76 -0.03 -4.72 27.94
CA ILE A 76 0.24 -6.14 28.24
C ILE A 76 1.49 -6.29 29.12
N GLN A 77 2.57 -5.57 28.79
CA GLN A 77 3.85 -5.66 29.52
C GLN A 77 3.82 -5.06 30.93
N THR A 78 2.85 -4.19 31.21
CA THR A 78 2.73 -3.51 32.51
C THR A 78 1.63 -4.09 33.40
N ASN A 79 0.87 -5.07 32.89
CA ASN A 79 -0.21 -5.73 33.66
C ASN A 79 0.04 -7.24 33.69
N ASP A 80 0.31 -7.77 34.87
CA ASP A 80 0.61 -9.20 35.09
C ASP A 80 -0.61 -10.09 34.82
N GLU A 81 -1.81 -9.55 34.97
CA GLU A 81 -3.08 -10.24 34.72
C GLU A 81 -3.73 -9.71 33.44
N LEU A 82 -3.70 -10.52 32.40
CA LEU A 82 -4.31 -10.23 31.09
C LEU A 82 -5.83 -10.51 31.07
N TYR A 83 -6.47 -10.57 32.25
CA TYR A 83 -7.86 -10.96 32.34
C TYR A 83 -8.73 -9.80 32.80
N ASP A 84 -9.90 -9.68 32.20
CA ASP A 84 -11.08 -9.00 32.67
C ASP A 84 -11.52 -7.71 31.94
N GLU A 85 -12.56 -7.11 32.47
CA GLU A 85 -13.18 -5.86 32.05
C GLU A 85 -12.19 -4.73 31.74
N ASN A 86 -11.01 -4.75 32.34
CA ASN A 86 -10.00 -3.72 32.12
C ASN A 86 -9.39 -3.78 30.72
N ILE A 87 -9.10 -4.97 30.19
CA ILE A 87 -8.56 -5.11 28.84
C ILE A 87 -9.64 -4.75 27.79
N TYR A 88 -10.90 -5.14 28.03
CA TYR A 88 -12.02 -4.74 27.18
C TYR A 88 -12.18 -3.23 27.17
N ARG A 89 -12.25 -2.60 28.34
CA ARG A 89 -12.39 -1.15 28.45
C ARG A 89 -11.20 -0.41 27.83
N PHE A 90 -9.99 -0.94 28.00
CA PHE A 90 -8.79 -0.37 27.37
C PHE A 90 -8.91 -0.42 25.85
N LEU A 91 -9.26 -1.57 25.27
CA LEU A 91 -9.42 -1.74 23.84
C LEU A 91 -10.62 -0.95 23.29
N ASP A 92 -11.74 -0.86 24.00
CA ASP A 92 -12.86 -0.03 23.63
C ASP A 92 -12.44 1.44 23.46
N VAL A 93 -11.64 1.96 24.37
CA VAL A 93 -11.12 3.33 24.28
C VAL A 93 -10.09 3.43 23.15
N LEU A 94 -9.14 2.50 23.09
CA LEU A 94 -8.07 2.50 22.10
C LEU A 94 -8.58 2.40 20.68
N LEU A 95 -9.59 1.56 20.45
CA LEU A 95 -10.16 1.29 19.13
C LEU A 95 -11.30 2.24 18.74
N SER A 96 -11.77 3.11 19.66
CA SER A 96 -12.97 3.93 19.48
C SER A 96 -13.04 4.72 18.17
N SER A 97 -11.90 5.11 17.60
CA SER A 97 -11.79 5.85 16.35
C SER A 97 -11.61 4.96 15.10
N GLN A 98 -11.48 3.63 15.26
CA GLN A 98 -11.10 2.71 14.18
C GLN A 98 -11.96 1.43 14.11
N TYR A 99 -13.06 1.37 14.83
CA TYR A 99 -13.94 0.20 14.86
C TYR A 99 -14.43 -0.28 13.49
N GLU A 100 -14.61 0.65 12.55
CA GLU A 100 -15.10 0.30 11.22
C GLU A 100 -14.10 -0.58 10.47
N MET A 101 -12.79 -0.31 10.60
CA MET A 101 -11.73 -1.00 9.86
C MET A 101 -11.22 -2.25 10.57
N ILE A 102 -11.19 -2.25 11.92
CA ILE A 102 -10.63 -3.36 12.69
C ILE A 102 -11.65 -4.47 12.84
N ASN A 103 -11.26 -5.69 12.52
CA ASN A 103 -12.06 -6.89 12.73
C ASN A 103 -11.83 -7.46 14.14
N ASN A 104 -10.58 -7.64 14.49
CA ASN A 104 -10.21 -8.15 15.82
C ASN A 104 -8.76 -7.78 16.20
N VAL A 105 -8.49 -7.86 17.50
CA VAL A 105 -7.15 -7.71 18.08
C VAL A 105 -6.83 -8.99 18.85
N GLY A 106 -5.73 -9.64 18.51
CA GLY A 106 -5.34 -10.93 19.08
C GLY A 106 -4.06 -10.86 19.89
N ILE A 107 -4.00 -11.67 20.94
CA ILE A 107 -2.81 -11.94 21.74
C ILE A 107 -2.41 -13.39 21.55
N LEU A 108 -1.15 -13.60 21.19
CA LEU A 108 -0.57 -14.92 21.05
C LEU A 108 0.54 -15.10 22.10
N LYS A 109 0.49 -16.20 22.84
CA LYS A 109 1.63 -16.67 23.63
C LYS A 109 2.42 -17.62 22.75
N ASP A 110 3.68 -17.31 22.52
CA ASP A 110 4.47 -17.94 21.47
C ASP A 110 3.75 -17.81 20.11
N THR A 111 3.21 -18.89 19.58
CA THR A 111 2.49 -18.92 18.30
C THR A 111 1.00 -19.26 18.46
N THR A 112 0.55 -19.50 19.70
CA THR A 112 -0.81 -19.90 20.04
C THR A 112 -1.67 -18.74 20.47
N ILE A 113 -2.85 -18.59 19.89
CA ILE A 113 -3.83 -17.57 20.27
C ILE A 113 -4.35 -17.86 21.66
N ILE A 114 -4.07 -16.96 22.62
CA ILE A 114 -4.54 -17.10 24.01
C ILE A 114 -5.72 -16.19 24.30
N TRP A 115 -5.91 -15.13 23.52
CA TRP A 115 -7.00 -14.18 23.69
C TRP A 115 -7.26 -13.42 22.40
N ASN A 116 -8.51 -12.97 22.19
CA ASN A 116 -8.91 -12.24 20.99
C ASN A 116 -10.08 -11.29 21.33
N TYR A 117 -10.03 -10.07 20.81
CA TYR A 117 -11.07 -9.07 21.00
C TYR A 117 -11.81 -8.82 19.68
N PRO A 118 -13.15 -8.77 19.62
CA PRO A 118 -14.09 -9.14 20.70
C PRO A 118 -14.05 -10.64 21.01
N TYR A 119 -14.07 -11.01 22.29
CA TYR A 119 -13.86 -12.40 22.72
C TYR A 119 -14.91 -13.37 22.19
N GLU A 120 -16.21 -13.05 22.38
CA GLU A 120 -17.30 -13.97 22.01
C GLU A 120 -17.33 -14.25 20.49
N ALA A 121 -17.04 -13.24 19.67
CA ALA A 121 -17.01 -13.40 18.22
C ALA A 121 -15.81 -14.23 17.73
N ASN A 122 -14.76 -14.37 18.56
CA ASN A 122 -13.51 -14.98 18.17
C ASN A 122 -13.13 -16.21 19.03
N ILE A 123 -14.04 -16.70 19.84
CA ILE A 123 -13.80 -17.82 20.79
C ILE A 123 -13.27 -19.08 20.07
N ALA A 124 -13.71 -19.34 18.84
CA ALA A 124 -13.26 -20.50 18.05
C ALA A 124 -11.78 -20.43 17.65
N SER A 125 -11.14 -19.26 17.73
CA SER A 125 -9.72 -19.08 17.45
C SER A 125 -8.83 -19.33 18.66
N ILE A 126 -9.38 -19.31 19.86
CA ILE A 126 -8.62 -19.48 21.11
C ILE A 126 -8.05 -20.89 21.21
N GLY A 127 -6.78 -20.99 21.53
CA GLY A 127 -6.04 -22.26 21.60
C GLY A 127 -5.48 -22.76 20.26
N VAL A 128 -5.77 -22.06 19.15
CA VAL A 128 -5.20 -22.40 17.85
C VAL A 128 -3.73 -21.98 17.79
N ASP A 129 -2.85 -22.95 17.50
CA ASP A 129 -1.44 -22.69 17.19
C ASP A 129 -1.33 -22.29 15.70
N LEU A 130 -1.07 -21.02 15.44
CA LEU A 130 -0.96 -20.49 14.08
C LEU A 130 0.29 -20.98 13.32
N ALA A 131 1.29 -21.52 14.02
CA ALA A 131 2.41 -22.20 13.36
C ALA A 131 2.02 -23.52 12.68
N THR A 132 0.82 -24.02 12.95
CA THR A 132 0.24 -25.22 12.30
C THR A 132 -0.73 -24.88 11.16
N VAL A 133 -1.05 -23.61 10.96
CA VAL A 133 -1.97 -23.12 9.92
C VAL A 133 -1.17 -22.72 8.70
N ASP A 134 -1.25 -23.47 7.61
CA ASP A 134 -0.40 -23.30 6.42
C ASP A 134 -0.37 -21.86 5.89
N ALA A 135 -1.52 -21.18 5.79
CA ALA A 135 -1.62 -19.82 5.29
C ALA A 135 -0.96 -18.76 6.21
N GLN A 136 -0.62 -19.10 7.46
CA GLN A 136 -0.12 -18.17 8.47
C GLN A 136 1.25 -18.54 9.03
N LYS A 137 1.63 -19.81 8.93
CA LYS A 137 2.83 -20.41 9.53
C LYS A 137 4.09 -19.62 9.22
N GLU A 138 4.33 -19.33 7.96
CA GLU A 138 5.57 -18.66 7.53
C GLU A 138 5.72 -17.30 8.19
N VAL A 139 4.66 -16.46 8.14
CA VAL A 139 4.69 -15.10 8.70
C VAL A 139 4.76 -15.13 10.23
N ILE A 140 4.03 -16.04 10.90
CA ILE A 140 4.10 -16.22 12.35
C ILE A 140 5.52 -16.53 12.81
N LEU A 141 6.17 -17.51 12.16
CA LEU A 141 7.55 -17.91 12.49
C LEU A 141 8.57 -16.82 12.13
N LYS A 142 8.32 -16.06 11.06
CA LYS A 142 9.17 -14.93 10.68
C LYS A 142 9.12 -13.81 11.71
N VAL A 143 7.92 -13.41 12.18
CA VAL A 143 7.78 -12.45 13.29
C VAL A 143 8.50 -12.92 14.54
N LYS A 144 8.36 -14.21 14.90
CA LYS A 144 9.03 -14.80 16.07
C LYS A 144 10.55 -14.77 15.96
N ASN A 145 11.10 -15.22 14.84
CA ASN A 145 12.53 -15.43 14.66
C ASN A 145 13.30 -14.13 14.38
N GLU A 146 12.71 -13.26 13.52
CA GLU A 146 13.33 -12.00 13.11
C GLU A 146 12.97 -10.82 14.01
N ARG A 147 11.94 -10.98 14.87
CA ARG A 147 11.47 -9.95 15.82
C ARG A 147 11.05 -8.65 15.15
N ILE A 148 10.42 -8.76 13.98
CA ILE A 148 9.97 -7.63 13.18
C ILE A 148 8.44 -7.59 13.09
N THR A 149 7.91 -6.39 12.85
CA THR A 149 6.50 -6.22 12.51
C THR A 149 6.26 -6.62 11.06
N LEU A 150 5.24 -7.41 10.80
CA LEU A 150 4.86 -7.80 9.44
C LEU A 150 3.39 -7.49 9.17
N PHE A 151 3.12 -7.07 7.94
CA PHE A 151 1.80 -6.94 7.34
C PHE A 151 1.58 -8.09 6.37
N GLN A 152 0.46 -8.79 6.50
CA GLN A 152 0.12 -9.96 5.69
C GLN A 152 -1.31 -9.86 5.17
N GLY A 153 -1.56 -10.31 3.97
CA GLY A 153 -2.92 -10.47 3.44
C GLY A 153 -3.05 -10.11 1.97
N PRO A 154 -4.27 -10.28 1.42
CA PRO A 154 -5.44 -10.81 2.14
C PRO A 154 -5.34 -12.33 2.35
N ILE A 155 -5.70 -12.81 3.55
CA ILE A 155 -5.72 -14.23 3.90
C ILE A 155 -7.08 -14.66 4.46
N ASP A 156 -7.38 -15.94 4.33
CA ASP A 156 -8.53 -16.55 4.98
C ASP A 156 -8.24 -16.73 6.48
N MET A 157 -9.17 -16.25 7.30
CA MET A 157 -9.00 -16.26 8.76
C MET A 157 -9.61 -17.52 9.39
N VAL A 158 -9.05 -17.94 10.51
CA VAL A 158 -9.51 -19.12 11.28
C VAL A 158 -10.99 -19.01 11.66
N GLN A 159 -11.45 -17.81 12.01
CA GLN A 159 -12.83 -17.51 12.37
C GLN A 159 -13.76 -17.26 11.18
N GLY A 160 -13.23 -17.38 9.95
CA GLY A 160 -13.95 -17.12 8.69
C GLY A 160 -13.76 -15.71 8.16
N GLY A 161 -14.02 -15.56 6.85
CA GLY A 161 -13.81 -14.30 6.12
C GLY A 161 -12.35 -14.06 5.72
N LYS A 162 -12.11 -12.95 5.04
CA LYS A 162 -10.77 -12.50 4.63
C LYS A 162 -10.35 -11.25 5.40
N GLY A 163 -9.06 -11.10 5.63
CA GLY A 163 -8.53 -9.92 6.28
C GLY A 163 -7.07 -9.67 5.96
N PHE A 164 -6.63 -8.48 6.31
CA PHE A 164 -5.21 -8.13 6.38
C PHE A 164 -4.78 -8.16 7.84
N ILE A 165 -3.60 -8.69 8.13
CA ILE A 165 -3.13 -8.84 9.51
C ILE A 165 -1.81 -8.10 9.67
N ILE A 166 -1.76 -7.24 10.70
CA ILE A 166 -0.52 -6.66 11.20
C ILE A 166 -0.13 -7.46 12.45
N ARG A 167 1.09 -7.98 12.47
CA ARG A 167 1.65 -8.73 13.60
C ARG A 167 2.86 -8.03 14.14
N HIS A 168 2.93 -7.92 15.45
CA HIS A 168 4.04 -7.29 16.14
C HIS A 168 4.55 -8.18 17.27
N PRO A 169 5.89 -8.44 17.36
CA PRO A 169 6.44 -9.28 18.40
C PRO A 169 6.37 -8.59 19.77
N VAL A 170 6.08 -9.35 20.81
CA VAL A 170 6.19 -8.94 22.21
C VAL A 170 7.50 -9.50 22.75
N ILE A 171 8.38 -8.60 23.17
CA ILE A 171 9.71 -8.94 23.71
C ILE A 171 9.75 -8.51 25.16
N GLU A 172 10.14 -9.42 26.06
CA GLU A 172 10.31 -9.14 27.46
C GLU A 172 11.55 -8.26 27.73
N SER A 173 11.65 -7.71 28.93
CA SER A 173 12.74 -6.81 29.31
C SER A 173 14.13 -7.46 29.25
N ASP A 174 14.21 -8.79 29.37
CA ASP A 174 15.44 -9.57 29.24
C ASP A 174 15.81 -9.90 27.78
N GLY A 175 14.99 -9.44 26.81
CA GLY A 175 15.15 -9.70 25.38
C GLY A 175 14.51 -11.02 24.91
N THR A 176 13.83 -11.75 25.77
CA THR A 176 13.15 -13.00 25.41
C THR A 176 11.89 -12.72 24.59
N TYR A 177 11.66 -13.49 23.53
CA TYR A 177 10.41 -13.43 22.80
C TYR A 177 9.30 -14.08 23.62
N TRP A 178 8.27 -13.30 23.96
CA TRP A 178 7.13 -13.75 24.74
C TRP A 178 6.00 -14.30 23.85
N GLY A 179 5.75 -13.60 22.74
CA GLY A 179 4.65 -13.89 21.84
C GLY A 179 4.43 -12.76 20.84
N GLN A 180 3.21 -12.60 20.37
CA GLN A 180 2.83 -11.58 19.39
C GLN A 180 1.49 -10.94 19.75
N VAL A 181 1.32 -9.69 19.34
CA VAL A 181 0.01 -9.07 19.23
C VAL A 181 -0.32 -8.87 17.74
N SER A 182 -1.59 -8.96 17.41
CA SER A 182 -2.05 -8.78 16.03
C SER A 182 -3.29 -7.91 15.96
N VAL A 183 -3.37 -7.08 14.92
CA VAL A 183 -4.61 -6.42 14.50
C VAL A 183 -5.02 -7.01 13.15
N VAL A 184 -6.27 -7.43 13.05
CA VAL A 184 -6.87 -7.87 11.80
C VAL A 184 -7.74 -6.77 11.26
N LEU A 185 -7.43 -6.32 10.03
CA LEU A 185 -8.21 -5.34 9.30
C LEU A 185 -9.22 -6.05 8.41
N LYS A 186 -10.45 -5.54 8.38
CA LYS A 186 -11.50 -6.04 7.48
C LYS A 186 -11.09 -5.83 6.03
N HIS A 187 -11.15 -6.88 5.24
CA HIS A 187 -10.75 -6.87 3.84
C HIS A 187 -11.45 -5.77 3.04
N ASP A 188 -12.78 -5.75 3.09
CA ASP A 188 -13.58 -4.86 2.25
C ASP A 188 -13.40 -3.39 2.66
N GLU A 189 -13.29 -3.11 3.95
CA GLU A 189 -13.07 -1.75 4.46
C GLU A 189 -11.68 -1.22 4.08
N PHE A 190 -10.65 -2.08 4.15
CA PHE A 190 -9.30 -1.73 3.72
C PHE A 190 -9.27 -1.40 2.22
N LEU A 191 -9.90 -2.22 1.38
CA LEU A 191 -9.98 -1.96 -0.07
C LEU A 191 -10.86 -0.75 -0.40
N ALA A 192 -11.90 -0.47 0.41
CA ALA A 192 -12.73 0.72 0.25
C ALA A 192 -11.93 2.02 0.46
N GLU A 193 -11.00 2.04 1.42
CA GLU A 193 -10.11 3.20 1.60
C GLU A 193 -9.19 3.40 0.39
N ILE A 194 -8.67 2.34 -0.23
CA ILE A 194 -7.88 2.43 -1.46
C ILE A 194 -8.74 3.03 -2.59
N THR A 195 -9.96 2.53 -2.75
CA THR A 195 -10.92 3.04 -3.75
C THR A 195 -11.24 4.52 -3.54
N LYS A 196 -11.33 4.97 -2.30
CA LYS A 196 -11.52 6.37 -1.96
C LYS A 196 -10.31 7.22 -2.38
N TYR A 197 -9.09 6.75 -2.11
CA TYR A 197 -7.87 7.43 -2.54
C TYR A 197 -7.73 7.50 -4.06
N GLU A 198 -8.11 6.44 -4.80
CA GLU A 198 -8.17 6.48 -6.27
C GLU A 198 -9.08 7.62 -6.78
N LYS A 199 -10.26 7.76 -6.16
CA LYS A 199 -11.21 8.80 -6.52
C LYS A 199 -10.68 10.21 -6.19
N GLU A 200 -10.10 10.39 -5.01
CA GLU A 200 -9.52 11.66 -4.58
C GLU A 200 -8.37 12.12 -5.49
N LEU A 201 -7.52 11.19 -5.91
CA LEU A 201 -6.36 11.47 -6.75
C LEU A 201 -6.66 11.39 -8.25
N ASN A 202 -7.87 10.94 -8.62
CA ASN A 202 -8.27 10.67 -10.00
C ASN A 202 -7.28 9.75 -10.74
N ILE A 203 -6.92 8.64 -10.09
CA ILE A 203 -5.99 7.62 -10.59
C ILE A 203 -6.66 6.24 -10.59
N LYS A 204 -5.98 5.28 -11.20
CA LYS A 204 -6.22 3.84 -11.04
C LYS A 204 -4.96 3.20 -10.48
N ALA A 205 -5.13 2.37 -9.48
CA ALA A 205 -4.03 1.65 -8.83
C ALA A 205 -4.17 0.14 -9.01
N VAL A 206 -3.04 -0.52 -9.12
CA VAL A 206 -2.93 -1.98 -9.01
C VAL A 206 -1.95 -2.28 -7.88
N ILE A 207 -2.38 -3.05 -6.90
CA ILE A 207 -1.54 -3.42 -5.76
C ILE A 207 -1.24 -4.90 -5.87
N LEU A 208 0.04 -5.21 -5.78
CA LEU A 208 0.57 -6.57 -5.86
C LEU A 208 1.12 -6.97 -4.48
N SER A 209 0.89 -8.23 -4.10
CA SER A 209 1.58 -8.88 -3.00
C SER A 209 2.15 -10.19 -3.49
N GLU A 210 3.46 -10.39 -3.38
CA GLU A 210 4.17 -11.60 -3.82
C GLU A 210 3.83 -12.01 -5.26
N GLY A 211 3.69 -11.01 -6.15
CA GLY A 211 3.36 -11.21 -7.57
C GLY A 211 1.88 -11.46 -7.87
N SER A 212 1.02 -11.55 -6.86
CA SER A 212 -0.43 -11.69 -7.01
C SER A 212 -1.14 -10.34 -6.88
N VAL A 213 -2.12 -10.09 -7.76
CA VAL A 213 -2.94 -8.88 -7.67
C VAL A 213 -3.89 -9.00 -6.49
N ILE A 214 -3.78 -8.08 -5.52
CA ILE A 214 -4.67 -8.00 -4.36
C ILE A 214 -5.70 -6.89 -4.50
N TYR A 215 -5.47 -5.93 -5.40
CA TYR A 215 -6.38 -4.83 -5.70
C TYR A 215 -6.17 -4.32 -7.13
N GLY A 216 -7.24 -3.89 -7.77
CA GLY A 216 -7.22 -3.27 -9.12
C GLY A 216 -7.33 -4.27 -10.26
N ASP A 217 -7.28 -3.73 -11.49
CA ASP A 217 -7.37 -4.51 -12.72
C ASP A 217 -5.96 -4.78 -13.28
N PRO A 218 -5.50 -6.05 -13.36
CA PRO A 218 -4.18 -6.40 -13.88
C PRO A 218 -3.93 -5.93 -15.31
N ALA A 219 -4.97 -5.72 -16.13
CA ALA A 219 -4.83 -5.19 -17.48
C ALA A 219 -4.29 -3.73 -17.53
N GLN A 220 -4.17 -3.07 -16.38
CA GLN A 220 -3.57 -1.75 -16.25
C GLN A 220 -2.05 -1.77 -16.09
N LEU A 221 -1.47 -2.95 -15.79
CA LEU A 221 -0.01 -3.11 -15.64
C LEU A 221 0.74 -3.02 -16.99
N ASP A 222 0.04 -3.24 -18.11
CA ASP A 222 0.61 -3.28 -19.46
C ASP A 222 0.43 -1.97 -20.23
N LYS A 223 -0.06 -0.90 -19.60
CA LYS A 223 -0.31 0.42 -20.20
C LYS A 223 0.66 1.47 -19.67
#